data_d43c5db17b9a294d466ec22b356dba83
#
_entry.id   d43c5db17b9a294d466ec22b356dba83
#
_cell.length_a   1.000
_cell.length_b   1.000
_cell.length_c   1.000
_cell.angle_alpha   90.00
_cell.angle_beta   90.00
_cell.angle_gamma   90.00
#
_symmetry.space_group_name_H-M   'P 1'
#
loop_
_entity.id
_entity.type
_entity.pdbx_description
1 polymer ?
#
loop_
_entity_poly.entity_id
_entity_poly.type
_entity_poly.pdbx_seq_one_letter_code
_entity_poly.pdbx_strand_id
1 'polypeptide(L)'
;MTFGAIAPVFISAPAVAQTTSPSPSPGAEVNFSDVAPNFWARPFIQALAQRNIITGFPNGTFRPQQPVERAEFAAMIAKAFEQNQVRQLAESGFRDVKSGYWAASEIEEAFQTGFMKGYGGGLFLPEQPIPRAQAITALANGLGLSVDGTSANILRSYYQDAGWIPAYAINPIAAATQANIVVNYPNLRSLNPLRNLTRAEAAALLYQALVQQGKIEPLASNVAATNYIVGRNNGVSQTTSTTTSNTTTSTTSTTEPGTIGDIYALSTLNFTTLSSALKTAGLADTLKSKGPYTVFAPTDEAFAALPKETLNQLLQPKNRETLARILRYHVVLGELTSNELKRGELKTLAERPVNIQINPSTNQIAVNDASVTQPNIQASNGVIHAINEVLIPPNLNLNQLEK
;
A
#
# COMPACT_ATOMS: atom_id res chain seq x y z
N MET A 1 -13.96 5.41 -77.33
CA MET A 1 -13.74 6.09 -76.04
C MET A 1 -13.86 5.01 -74.94
N THR A 2 -12.76 4.47 -74.50
CA THR A 2 -12.66 3.40 -73.50
C THR A 2 -12.34 4.01 -72.17
N PHE A 3 -13.28 3.91 -71.22
CA PHE A 3 -13.05 4.33 -69.82
C PHE A 3 -12.29 3.24 -69.08
N GLY A 4 -11.06 3.55 -68.67
CA GLY A 4 -10.27 2.70 -67.77
C GLY A 4 -10.73 2.87 -66.31
N ALA A 5 -11.11 1.76 -65.67
CA ALA A 5 -11.43 1.71 -64.27
C ALA A 5 -10.12 1.64 -63.42
N ILE A 6 -9.92 2.61 -62.56
CA ILE A 6 -8.84 2.62 -61.59
C ILE A 6 -9.33 1.90 -60.32
N ALA A 7 -8.72 0.74 -59.98
CA ALA A 7 -8.99 0.03 -58.75
C ALA A 7 -8.21 0.67 -57.58
N PRO A 8 -8.81 0.83 -56.38
CA PRO A 8 -8.08 1.34 -55.19
C PRO A 8 -7.12 0.27 -54.63
N VAL A 9 -5.88 0.66 -54.47
CA VAL A 9 -4.86 -0.13 -53.77
C VAL A 9 -5.10 0.00 -52.26
N PHE A 10 -5.51 -1.09 -51.61
CA PHE A 10 -5.56 -1.16 -50.16
C PHE A 10 -4.17 -1.43 -49.64
N ILE A 11 -3.57 -0.44 -48.96
CA ILE A 11 -2.34 -0.60 -48.19
C ILE A 11 -2.72 -1.27 -46.86
N SER A 12 -2.45 -2.58 -46.74
CA SER A 12 -2.56 -3.29 -45.48
C SER A 12 -1.50 -2.76 -44.48
N ALA A 13 -1.93 -2.17 -43.39
CA ALA A 13 -1.07 -1.90 -42.25
C ALA A 13 -0.60 -3.25 -41.64
N PRO A 14 0.65 -3.36 -41.17
CA PRO A 14 1.11 -4.58 -40.54
C PRO A 14 0.33 -4.79 -39.23
N ALA A 15 -0.31 -5.93 -39.10
CA ALA A 15 -0.89 -6.40 -37.86
C ALA A 15 0.23 -6.55 -36.82
N VAL A 16 0.18 -5.73 -35.79
CA VAL A 16 1.01 -5.94 -34.59
C VAL A 16 0.51 -7.24 -33.97
N ALA A 17 1.27 -8.30 -34.12
CA ALA A 17 1.02 -9.57 -33.48
C ALA A 17 1.07 -9.34 -31.97
N GLN A 18 -0.09 -9.40 -31.32
CA GLN A 18 -0.17 -9.56 -29.87
C GLN A 18 0.43 -10.93 -29.56
N THR A 19 1.65 -10.96 -29.08
CA THR A 19 2.25 -12.17 -28.51
C THR A 19 1.49 -12.49 -27.21
N THR A 20 0.47 -13.32 -27.34
CA THR A 20 -0.17 -13.98 -26.19
C THR A 20 0.91 -14.84 -25.54
N SER A 21 1.37 -14.45 -24.35
CA SER A 21 2.17 -15.33 -23.51
C SER A 21 1.37 -16.62 -23.29
N PRO A 22 2.00 -17.82 -23.43
CA PRO A 22 1.29 -19.06 -23.21
C PRO A 22 0.73 -19.12 -21.80
N SER A 23 -0.56 -19.43 -21.66
CA SER A 23 -1.17 -19.75 -20.37
C SER A 23 -0.40 -20.90 -19.73
N PRO A 24 0.02 -20.80 -18.45
CA PRO A 24 0.70 -21.89 -17.78
C PRO A 24 -0.20 -23.12 -17.72
N SER A 25 0.36 -24.30 -17.96
CA SER A 25 -0.34 -25.58 -17.80
C SER A 25 -0.90 -25.70 -16.38
N PRO A 26 -2.09 -26.33 -16.18
CA PRO A 26 -2.62 -26.55 -14.85
C PRO A 26 -1.62 -27.33 -13.99
N GLY A 27 -1.13 -26.72 -12.90
CA GLY A 27 -0.15 -27.30 -12.00
C GLY A 27 1.28 -26.74 -12.08
N ALA A 28 1.60 -25.88 -13.05
CA ALA A 28 2.90 -25.20 -13.08
C ALA A 28 2.93 -24.08 -11.99
N GLU A 29 3.97 -24.10 -11.17
CA GLU A 29 4.17 -23.06 -10.17
C GLU A 29 4.47 -21.72 -10.86
N VAL A 30 3.59 -20.74 -10.69
CA VAL A 30 3.79 -19.40 -11.27
C VAL A 30 4.80 -18.66 -10.41
N ASN A 31 5.99 -18.38 -10.95
CA ASN A 31 7.05 -17.66 -10.26
C ASN A 31 7.31 -16.32 -10.95
N PHE A 32 7.39 -15.26 -10.16
CA PHE A 32 7.77 -13.93 -10.63
C PHE A 32 9.16 -13.60 -10.11
N SER A 33 10.02 -13.04 -10.96
CA SER A 33 11.43 -12.80 -10.66
C SER A 33 11.66 -11.80 -9.51
N ASP A 34 10.70 -10.92 -9.26
CA ASP A 34 10.72 -9.89 -8.22
C ASP A 34 9.89 -10.24 -6.97
N VAL A 35 9.39 -11.48 -6.88
CA VAL A 35 8.67 -11.99 -5.71
C VAL A 35 9.52 -13.06 -5.03
N ALA A 36 10.32 -12.64 -4.05
CA ALA A 36 11.22 -13.52 -3.32
C ALA A 36 10.48 -14.68 -2.63
N PRO A 37 11.14 -15.85 -2.39
CA PRO A 37 10.51 -17.01 -1.73
C PRO A 37 9.89 -16.70 -0.36
N ASN A 38 10.49 -15.79 0.39
CA ASN A 38 10.04 -15.35 1.71
C ASN A 38 9.18 -14.06 1.67
N PHE A 39 8.78 -13.58 0.49
CA PHE A 39 7.94 -12.40 0.39
C PHE A 39 6.56 -12.68 1.02
N TRP A 40 6.11 -11.79 1.89
CA TRP A 40 4.92 -11.99 2.71
C TRP A 40 3.66 -12.32 1.92
N ALA A 41 3.48 -11.69 0.75
CA ALA A 41 2.28 -11.88 -0.09
C ALA A 41 2.44 -12.98 -1.13
N ARG A 42 3.61 -13.63 -1.24
CA ARG A 42 3.86 -14.67 -2.26
C ARG A 42 2.75 -15.75 -2.32
N PRO A 43 2.26 -16.31 -1.20
CA PRO A 43 1.23 -17.34 -1.26
C PRO A 43 -0.08 -16.84 -1.89
N PHE A 44 -0.48 -15.60 -1.62
CA PHE A 44 -1.66 -14.98 -2.21
C PHE A 44 -1.46 -14.74 -3.72
N ILE A 45 -0.30 -14.19 -4.08
CA ILE A 45 0.06 -13.89 -5.48
C ILE A 45 0.06 -15.19 -6.31
N GLN A 46 0.74 -16.23 -5.84
CA GLN A 46 0.82 -17.51 -6.56
C GLN A 46 -0.55 -18.15 -6.74
N ALA A 47 -1.35 -18.20 -5.66
CA ALA A 47 -2.67 -18.80 -5.70
C ALA A 47 -3.64 -18.12 -6.69
N LEU A 48 -3.57 -16.79 -6.80
CA LEU A 48 -4.39 -16.04 -7.75
C LEU A 48 -3.84 -16.05 -9.18
N ALA A 49 -2.51 -16.05 -9.33
CA ALA A 49 -1.88 -16.16 -10.65
C ALA A 49 -2.12 -17.53 -11.30
N GLN A 50 -2.08 -18.62 -10.53
CA GLN A 50 -2.44 -19.96 -11.00
C GLN A 50 -3.88 -20.06 -11.51
N ARG A 51 -4.77 -19.17 -11.04
CA ARG A 51 -6.18 -19.07 -11.45
C ARG A 51 -6.43 -18.01 -12.52
N ASN A 52 -5.37 -17.38 -13.03
CA ASN A 52 -5.46 -16.27 -14.00
C ASN A 52 -6.26 -15.06 -13.51
N ILE A 53 -6.49 -14.92 -12.19
CA ILE A 53 -7.18 -13.77 -11.58
C ILE A 53 -6.29 -12.55 -11.63
N ILE A 54 -4.98 -12.74 -11.36
CA ILE A 54 -3.96 -11.72 -11.51
C ILE A 54 -2.88 -12.20 -12.48
N THR A 55 -2.22 -11.25 -13.14
CA THR A 55 -1.15 -11.55 -14.08
C THR A 55 0.08 -10.71 -13.77
N GLY A 56 1.26 -11.21 -14.14
CA GLY A 56 2.50 -10.45 -14.15
C GLY A 56 2.67 -9.65 -15.44
N PHE A 57 3.85 -9.04 -15.58
CA PHE A 57 4.24 -8.30 -16.75
C PHE A 57 5.04 -9.18 -17.74
N PRO A 58 5.12 -8.79 -19.03
CA PRO A 58 5.82 -9.60 -20.04
C PRO A 58 7.31 -9.88 -19.73
N ASN A 59 7.93 -9.07 -18.88
CA ASN A 59 9.31 -9.27 -18.43
C ASN A 59 9.46 -10.27 -17.26
N GLY A 60 8.40 -11.01 -16.91
CA GLY A 60 8.41 -12.00 -15.84
C GLY A 60 8.34 -11.43 -14.41
N THR A 61 8.05 -10.13 -14.25
CA THR A 61 7.88 -9.50 -12.95
C THR A 61 6.40 -9.41 -12.53
N PHE A 62 6.12 -9.28 -11.24
CA PHE A 62 4.79 -8.99 -10.69
C PHE A 62 4.64 -7.53 -10.26
N ARG A 63 5.73 -6.89 -9.89
CA ARG A 63 5.81 -5.53 -9.33
C ARG A 63 4.94 -5.37 -8.07
N PRO A 64 5.22 -6.11 -7.00
CA PRO A 64 4.35 -6.23 -5.83
C PRO A 64 4.08 -4.90 -5.12
N GLN A 65 5.01 -3.95 -5.18
CA GLN A 65 4.89 -2.64 -4.52
C GLN A 65 4.25 -1.56 -5.42
N GLN A 66 4.05 -1.84 -6.71
CA GLN A 66 3.42 -0.88 -7.61
C GLN A 66 1.99 -0.57 -7.14
N PRO A 67 1.61 0.72 -7.05
CA PRO A 67 0.22 1.10 -6.81
C PRO A 67 -0.72 0.52 -7.88
N VAL A 68 -1.91 0.12 -7.47
CA VAL A 68 -2.95 -0.38 -8.38
C VAL A 68 -3.83 0.78 -8.80
N GLU A 69 -4.04 0.92 -10.10
CA GLU A 69 -5.01 1.87 -10.65
C GLU A 69 -6.44 1.35 -10.52
N ARG A 70 -7.41 2.26 -10.53
CA ARG A 70 -8.83 1.91 -10.40
C ARG A 70 -9.31 0.99 -11.52
N ALA A 71 -8.82 1.18 -12.75
CA ALA A 71 -9.10 0.30 -13.89
C ALA A 71 -8.51 -1.11 -13.69
N GLU A 72 -7.27 -1.19 -13.21
CA GLU A 72 -6.64 -2.49 -12.89
C GLU A 72 -7.42 -3.24 -11.81
N PHE A 73 -7.87 -2.51 -10.76
CA PHE A 73 -8.65 -3.12 -9.69
C PHE A 73 -10.02 -3.60 -10.18
N ALA A 74 -10.69 -2.85 -11.07
CA ALA A 74 -11.93 -3.29 -11.73
C ALA A 74 -11.72 -4.58 -12.53
N ALA A 75 -10.63 -4.66 -13.29
CA ALA A 75 -10.29 -5.87 -14.05
C ALA A 75 -9.97 -7.07 -13.14
N MET A 76 -9.30 -6.85 -12.00
CA MET A 76 -9.07 -7.91 -11.01
C MET A 76 -10.38 -8.42 -10.39
N ILE A 77 -11.32 -7.51 -10.07
CA ILE A 77 -12.64 -7.86 -9.56
C ILE A 77 -13.44 -8.68 -10.58
N ALA A 78 -13.53 -8.23 -11.82
CA ALA A 78 -14.26 -8.92 -12.89
C ALA A 78 -13.75 -10.37 -13.10
N LYS A 79 -12.42 -10.57 -12.99
CA LYS A 79 -11.82 -11.92 -13.08
C LYS A 79 -12.04 -12.78 -11.83
N ALA A 80 -12.18 -12.16 -10.66
CA ALA A 80 -12.30 -12.87 -9.39
C ALA A 80 -13.74 -13.28 -9.07
N PHE A 81 -14.73 -12.44 -9.44
CA PHE A 81 -16.10 -12.58 -8.98
C PHE A 81 -17.09 -12.57 -10.12
N GLU A 82 -17.88 -13.63 -10.21
CA GLU A 82 -19.08 -13.69 -11.02
C GLU A 82 -20.25 -13.26 -10.13
N GLN A 83 -20.76 -12.05 -10.33
CA GLN A 83 -21.84 -11.48 -9.54
C GLN A 83 -22.99 -10.99 -10.43
N ASN A 84 -24.21 -11.07 -9.92
CA ASN A 84 -25.37 -10.53 -10.61
C ASN A 84 -25.32 -9.00 -10.63
N GLN A 85 -25.82 -8.44 -11.73
CA GLN A 85 -25.99 -7.00 -11.83
C GLN A 85 -27.04 -6.51 -10.84
N VAL A 86 -26.67 -5.51 -10.05
CA VAL A 86 -27.55 -4.87 -9.05
C VAL A 86 -27.98 -3.46 -9.46
N ARG A 87 -27.39 -2.92 -10.53
CA ARG A 87 -27.70 -1.62 -11.12
C ARG A 87 -27.25 -1.56 -12.57
N GLN A 88 -27.74 -0.57 -13.31
CA GLN A 88 -27.33 -0.31 -14.68
C GLN A 88 -26.45 0.96 -14.75
N LEU A 89 -25.45 0.94 -15.61
CA LEU A 89 -24.73 2.13 -16.03
C LEU A 89 -25.60 2.87 -17.06
N ALA A 90 -25.63 4.19 -17.03
CA ALA A 90 -26.31 4.98 -18.05
C ALA A 90 -25.72 4.66 -19.44
N GLU A 91 -26.52 4.73 -20.50
CA GLU A 91 -26.08 4.47 -21.88
C GLU A 91 -24.86 5.30 -22.30
N SER A 92 -24.71 6.51 -21.74
CA SER A 92 -23.54 7.35 -21.99
C SER A 92 -22.25 6.84 -21.32
N GLY A 93 -22.34 5.83 -20.46
CA GLY A 93 -21.19 5.31 -19.70
C GLY A 93 -20.54 6.35 -18.78
N PHE A 94 -19.28 6.11 -18.45
CA PHE A 94 -18.43 7.10 -17.79
C PHE A 94 -17.76 7.99 -18.83
N ARG A 95 -17.80 9.31 -18.63
CA ARG A 95 -17.33 10.34 -19.59
C ARG A 95 -15.82 10.21 -19.90
N ASP A 96 -15.05 9.70 -18.96
CA ASP A 96 -13.60 9.53 -19.02
C ASP A 96 -13.17 8.09 -19.39
N VAL A 97 -14.14 7.18 -19.63
CA VAL A 97 -13.90 5.81 -20.09
C VAL A 97 -14.44 5.67 -21.51
N LYS A 98 -13.55 5.75 -22.51
CA LYS A 98 -13.94 5.57 -23.91
C LYS A 98 -14.27 4.10 -24.19
N SER A 99 -15.12 3.83 -25.16
CA SER A 99 -15.51 2.45 -25.54
C SER A 99 -14.34 1.57 -25.96
N GLY A 100 -13.25 2.15 -26.46
CA GLY A 100 -12.01 1.44 -26.79
C GLY A 100 -10.98 1.39 -25.65
N TYR A 101 -11.32 1.85 -24.44
CA TYR A 101 -10.42 1.74 -23.30
C TYR A 101 -10.28 0.25 -22.90
N TRP A 102 -9.06 -0.18 -22.60
CA TRP A 102 -8.71 -1.58 -22.38
C TRP A 102 -9.53 -2.29 -21.28
N ALA A 103 -10.01 -1.54 -20.29
CA ALA A 103 -10.79 -2.05 -19.17
C ALA A 103 -12.24 -1.52 -19.17
N ALA A 104 -12.77 -1.08 -20.32
CA ALA A 104 -14.10 -0.46 -20.35
C ALA A 104 -15.20 -1.43 -19.89
N SER A 105 -15.16 -2.69 -20.33
CA SER A 105 -16.09 -3.76 -19.94
C SER A 105 -15.97 -4.12 -18.46
N GLU A 106 -14.76 -4.23 -17.94
CA GLU A 106 -14.50 -4.59 -16.56
C GLU A 106 -14.89 -3.45 -15.59
N ILE A 107 -14.74 -2.20 -16.03
CA ILE A 107 -15.20 -1.03 -15.26
C ILE A 107 -16.73 -1.02 -15.21
N GLU A 108 -17.39 -1.26 -16.34
CA GLU A 108 -18.85 -1.36 -16.41
C GLU A 108 -19.36 -2.49 -15.51
N GLU A 109 -18.76 -3.68 -15.60
CA GLU A 109 -19.10 -4.84 -14.77
C GLU A 109 -18.90 -4.55 -13.29
N ALA A 110 -17.74 -4.01 -12.88
CA ALA A 110 -17.46 -3.65 -11.50
C ALA A 110 -18.44 -2.60 -10.95
N PHE A 111 -18.94 -1.71 -11.81
CA PHE A 111 -20.00 -0.77 -11.45
C PHE A 111 -21.34 -1.49 -11.34
N GLN A 112 -21.76 -2.24 -12.34
CA GLN A 112 -23.08 -2.88 -12.40
C GLN A 112 -23.26 -3.93 -11.31
N THR A 113 -22.22 -4.65 -10.93
CA THR A 113 -22.22 -5.65 -9.84
C THR A 113 -22.10 -5.05 -8.44
N GLY A 114 -21.96 -3.72 -8.33
CA GLY A 114 -21.97 -3.03 -7.04
C GLY A 114 -20.61 -2.90 -6.36
N PHE A 115 -19.55 -3.48 -6.91
CA PHE A 115 -18.21 -3.36 -6.33
C PHE A 115 -17.69 -1.93 -6.36
N MET A 116 -17.64 -1.32 -7.52
CA MET A 116 -17.05 0.02 -7.66
C MET A 116 -18.10 1.06 -8.04
N LYS A 117 -17.85 2.30 -7.61
CA LYS A 117 -18.67 3.47 -7.95
C LYS A 117 -17.83 4.47 -8.74
N GLY A 118 -18.49 5.25 -9.59
CA GLY A 118 -17.88 6.44 -10.16
C GLY A 118 -17.89 7.63 -9.19
N TYR A 119 -17.33 8.71 -9.64
CA TYR A 119 -17.33 10.00 -8.98
C TYR A 119 -18.42 10.93 -9.53
N GLY A 120 -18.61 12.06 -8.89
CA GLY A 120 -19.50 13.09 -9.38
C GLY A 120 -19.15 13.54 -10.82
N GLY A 121 -20.18 13.95 -11.58
CA GLY A 121 -19.99 14.36 -12.98
C GLY A 121 -19.82 13.21 -13.97
N GLY A 122 -20.12 11.97 -13.59
CA GLY A 122 -20.04 10.81 -14.49
C GLY A 122 -18.60 10.38 -14.80
N LEU A 123 -17.67 10.55 -13.86
CA LEU A 123 -16.26 10.16 -13.99
C LEU A 123 -16.00 8.85 -13.25
N PHE A 124 -15.10 8.02 -13.79
CA PHE A 124 -14.58 6.83 -13.11
C PHE A 124 -13.15 7.04 -12.58
N LEU A 125 -12.35 7.85 -13.24
CA LEU A 125 -10.93 8.10 -12.99
C LEU A 125 -10.09 6.81 -13.10
N PRO A 126 -10.05 6.17 -14.28
CA PRO A 126 -9.51 4.82 -14.47
C PRO A 126 -8.02 4.72 -14.12
N GLU A 127 -7.22 5.73 -14.42
CA GLU A 127 -5.76 5.75 -14.18
C GLU A 127 -5.38 6.25 -12.77
N GLN A 128 -6.37 6.63 -11.96
CA GLN A 128 -6.09 7.06 -10.59
C GLN A 128 -5.72 5.87 -9.72
N PRO A 129 -4.59 5.91 -8.96
CA PRO A 129 -4.30 4.91 -7.95
C PRO A 129 -5.43 4.80 -6.93
N ILE A 130 -5.84 3.56 -6.61
CA ILE A 130 -6.95 3.33 -5.68
C ILE A 130 -6.45 3.33 -4.23
N PRO A 131 -7.02 4.17 -3.33
CA PRO A 131 -6.72 4.10 -1.90
C PRO A 131 -7.20 2.78 -1.27
N ARG A 132 -6.48 2.28 -0.26
CA ARG A 132 -6.86 1.05 0.46
C ARG A 132 -8.29 1.06 0.97
N ALA A 133 -8.74 2.19 1.55
CA ALA A 133 -10.12 2.31 2.00
C ALA A 133 -11.13 2.13 0.88
N GLN A 134 -10.86 2.64 -0.31
CA GLN A 134 -11.75 2.46 -1.46
C GLN A 134 -11.78 1.01 -1.95
N ALA A 135 -10.62 0.35 -2.01
CA ALA A 135 -10.52 -1.04 -2.44
C ALA A 135 -11.25 -1.99 -1.50
N ILE A 136 -11.04 -1.84 -0.17
CA ILE A 136 -11.74 -2.63 0.84
C ILE A 136 -13.26 -2.35 0.81
N THR A 137 -13.65 -1.08 0.64
CA THR A 137 -15.06 -0.69 0.49
C THR A 137 -15.68 -1.32 -0.76
N ALA A 138 -14.94 -1.37 -1.87
CA ALA A 138 -15.40 -2.00 -3.09
C ALA A 138 -15.70 -3.49 -2.86
N LEU A 139 -14.77 -4.23 -2.25
CA LEU A 139 -14.97 -5.65 -1.93
C LEU A 139 -16.17 -5.85 -0.99
N ALA A 140 -16.25 -5.08 0.10
CA ALA A 140 -17.36 -5.21 1.05
C ALA A 140 -18.73 -4.96 0.40
N ASN A 141 -18.83 -3.93 -0.44
CA ASN A 141 -20.08 -3.59 -1.13
C ASN A 141 -20.48 -4.64 -2.17
N GLY A 142 -19.53 -5.05 -3.04
CA GLY A 142 -19.80 -6.03 -4.10
C GLY A 142 -20.14 -7.41 -3.55
N LEU A 143 -19.60 -7.77 -2.39
CA LEU A 143 -19.90 -9.02 -1.70
C LEU A 143 -21.13 -8.94 -0.78
N GLY A 144 -21.77 -7.77 -0.69
CA GLY A 144 -22.95 -7.56 0.15
C GLY A 144 -22.68 -7.76 1.64
N LEU A 145 -21.45 -7.46 2.11
CA LEU A 145 -21.09 -7.68 3.50
C LEU A 145 -21.80 -6.69 4.42
N SER A 146 -22.32 -7.19 5.51
CA SER A 146 -22.91 -6.40 6.59
C SER A 146 -22.05 -6.46 7.85
N VAL A 147 -22.11 -5.40 8.65
CA VAL A 147 -21.45 -5.33 9.93
C VAL A 147 -22.41 -5.75 11.04
N ASP A 148 -21.94 -6.55 11.98
CA ASP A 148 -22.65 -6.87 13.20
C ASP A 148 -22.08 -6.02 14.36
N GLY A 149 -22.91 -5.16 14.94
CA GLY A 149 -22.53 -4.24 16.00
C GLY A 149 -22.13 -2.82 15.51
N THR A 150 -21.51 -2.06 16.41
CA THR A 150 -21.13 -0.66 16.14
C THR A 150 -19.81 -0.60 15.40
N SER A 151 -19.84 -0.20 14.12
CA SER A 151 -18.66 -0.13 13.25
C SER A 151 -17.49 0.64 13.86
N ALA A 152 -17.76 1.80 14.49
CA ALA A 152 -16.71 2.63 15.10
C ALA A 152 -15.96 1.90 16.23
N ASN A 153 -16.69 1.12 17.06
CA ASN A 153 -16.09 0.35 18.15
C ASN A 153 -15.25 -0.81 17.59
N ILE A 154 -15.76 -1.52 16.57
CA ILE A 154 -15.04 -2.58 15.88
C ILE A 154 -13.74 -2.02 15.33
N LEU A 155 -13.80 -0.94 14.54
CA LEU A 155 -12.60 -0.38 13.91
C LEU A 155 -11.56 0.09 14.93
N ARG A 156 -11.96 0.73 16.02
CA ARG A 156 -11.04 1.14 17.10
C ARG A 156 -10.41 -0.05 17.83
N SER A 157 -11.10 -1.18 17.95
CA SER A 157 -10.54 -2.37 18.58
C SER A 157 -9.46 -3.04 17.70
N TYR A 158 -9.60 -2.96 16.37
CA TYR A 158 -8.66 -3.55 15.44
C TYR A 158 -7.54 -2.59 15.00
N TYR A 159 -7.86 -1.29 14.78
CA TYR A 159 -6.94 -0.36 14.13
C TYR A 159 -6.60 0.85 14.98
N GLN A 160 -5.31 1.11 15.14
CA GLN A 160 -4.81 2.32 15.81
C GLN A 160 -5.06 3.60 14.99
N ASP A 161 -5.19 3.47 13.67
CA ASP A 161 -5.46 4.53 12.71
C ASP A 161 -6.94 4.58 12.26
N ALA A 162 -7.86 4.03 13.05
CA ALA A 162 -9.30 4.03 12.78
C ALA A 162 -9.88 5.44 12.55
N GLY A 163 -9.30 6.46 13.20
CA GLY A 163 -9.71 7.86 13.04
C GLY A 163 -9.46 8.45 11.64
N TRP A 164 -8.63 7.80 10.82
CA TRP A 164 -8.33 8.22 9.45
C TRP A 164 -9.22 7.55 8.41
N ILE A 165 -10.10 6.64 8.82
CA ILE A 165 -11.02 5.97 7.91
C ILE A 165 -12.07 6.99 7.44
N PRO A 166 -12.19 7.23 6.12
CA PRO A 166 -13.19 8.14 5.59
C PRO A 166 -14.61 7.70 5.96
N ALA A 167 -15.52 8.65 6.17
CA ALA A 167 -16.88 8.37 6.62
C ALA A 167 -17.63 7.35 5.74
N TYR A 168 -17.41 7.39 4.40
CA TYR A 168 -18.04 6.44 3.48
C TYR A 168 -17.56 4.99 3.66
N ALA A 169 -16.38 4.80 4.25
CA ALA A 169 -15.71 3.52 4.36
C ALA A 169 -15.86 2.86 5.76
N ILE A 170 -16.41 3.58 6.75
CA ILE A 170 -16.52 3.09 8.14
C ILE A 170 -17.25 1.76 8.20
N ASN A 171 -18.48 1.69 7.71
CA ASN A 171 -19.27 0.45 7.75
C ASN A 171 -18.70 -0.66 6.85
N PRO A 172 -18.32 -0.37 5.57
CA PRO A 172 -17.74 -1.40 4.71
C PRO A 172 -16.44 -2.00 5.25
N ILE A 173 -15.54 -1.19 5.82
CA ILE A 173 -14.28 -1.69 6.38
C ILE A 173 -14.55 -2.51 7.65
N ALA A 174 -15.49 -2.10 8.52
CA ALA A 174 -15.86 -2.89 9.68
C ALA A 174 -16.40 -4.27 9.27
N ALA A 175 -17.28 -4.32 8.25
CA ALA A 175 -17.81 -5.57 7.70
C ALA A 175 -16.71 -6.46 7.11
N ALA A 176 -15.81 -5.88 6.29
CA ALA A 176 -14.68 -6.60 5.71
C ALA A 176 -13.71 -7.13 6.78
N THR A 177 -13.54 -6.38 7.88
CA THR A 177 -12.72 -6.80 9.03
C THR A 177 -13.32 -8.02 9.72
N GLN A 178 -14.62 -7.99 10.01
CA GLN A 178 -15.32 -9.14 10.62
C GLN A 178 -15.34 -10.36 9.70
N ALA A 179 -15.38 -10.14 8.38
CA ALA A 179 -15.32 -11.20 7.38
C ALA A 179 -13.88 -11.72 7.11
N ASN A 180 -12.86 -11.29 7.86
CA ASN A 180 -11.45 -11.65 7.71
C ASN A 180 -10.88 -11.38 6.30
N ILE A 181 -11.39 -10.36 5.61
CA ILE A 181 -10.91 -9.97 4.28
C ILE A 181 -9.68 -9.07 4.37
N VAL A 182 -9.60 -8.27 5.44
CA VAL A 182 -8.51 -7.29 5.57
C VAL A 182 -7.19 -8.00 5.90
N VAL A 183 -6.17 -7.67 5.12
CA VAL A 183 -4.80 -8.13 5.33
C VAL A 183 -3.90 -6.92 5.51
N ASN A 184 -3.22 -6.84 6.64
CA ASN A 184 -2.33 -5.74 6.98
C ASN A 184 -0.92 -6.26 7.21
N TYR A 185 0.01 -5.82 6.39
CA TYR A 185 1.43 -6.12 6.52
C TYR A 185 2.22 -4.81 6.69
N PRO A 186 3.22 -4.78 7.57
CA PRO A 186 3.59 -5.82 8.55
C PRO A 186 2.77 -5.73 9.85
N ASN A 187 2.05 -4.63 10.09
CA ASN A 187 1.34 -4.37 11.33
C ASN A 187 -0.16 -4.55 11.16
N LEU A 188 -0.73 -5.55 11.84
CA LEU A 188 -2.16 -5.84 11.84
C LEU A 188 -3.03 -4.65 12.25
N ARG A 189 -2.52 -3.79 13.15
CA ARG A 189 -3.27 -2.65 13.68
C ARG A 189 -3.21 -1.39 12.82
N SER A 190 -2.45 -1.40 11.73
CA SER A 190 -2.31 -0.27 10.81
C SER A 190 -3.06 -0.56 9.52
N LEU A 191 -4.26 0.02 9.38
CA LEU A 191 -5.07 -0.11 8.18
C LEU A 191 -4.50 0.67 7.01
N ASN A 192 -3.91 1.84 7.28
CA ASN A 192 -3.41 2.79 6.27
C ASN A 192 -4.48 3.17 5.23
N PRO A 193 -5.67 3.67 5.63
CA PRO A 193 -6.84 3.76 4.78
C PRO A 193 -6.66 4.69 3.58
N LEU A 194 -5.85 5.74 3.72
CA LEU A 194 -5.64 6.78 2.70
C LEU A 194 -4.48 6.46 1.75
N ARG A 195 -3.62 5.50 2.09
CA ARG A 195 -2.50 5.08 1.26
C ARG A 195 -3.01 4.32 0.01
N ASN A 196 -2.32 4.49 -1.11
CA ASN A 196 -2.60 3.74 -2.31
C ASN A 196 -2.39 2.23 -2.08
N LEU A 197 -3.31 1.42 -2.60
CA LEU A 197 -3.22 -0.03 -2.56
C LEU A 197 -2.10 -0.51 -3.47
N THR A 198 -1.23 -1.37 -2.97
CA THR A 198 -0.22 -2.03 -3.81
C THR A 198 -0.76 -3.31 -4.46
N ARG A 199 -0.10 -3.78 -5.52
CA ARG A 199 -0.48 -5.03 -6.21
C ARG A 199 -0.41 -6.24 -5.29
N ALA A 200 0.57 -6.29 -4.38
CA ALA A 200 0.66 -7.34 -3.36
C ALA A 200 -0.53 -7.34 -2.40
N GLU A 201 -0.94 -6.17 -1.95
CA GLU A 201 -2.09 -6.01 -1.06
C GLU A 201 -3.41 -6.30 -1.78
N ALA A 202 -3.54 -5.89 -3.04
CA ALA A 202 -4.69 -6.26 -3.87
C ALA A 202 -4.83 -7.79 -3.96
N ALA A 203 -3.74 -8.49 -4.22
CA ALA A 203 -3.73 -9.95 -4.25
C ALA A 203 -4.18 -10.55 -2.90
N ALA A 204 -3.68 -10.03 -1.78
CA ALA A 204 -4.05 -10.53 -0.46
C ALA A 204 -5.53 -10.28 -0.13
N LEU A 205 -6.05 -9.08 -0.41
CA LEU A 205 -7.47 -8.75 -0.20
C LEU A 205 -8.39 -9.60 -1.07
N LEU A 206 -8.09 -9.75 -2.37
CA LEU A 206 -8.88 -10.55 -3.30
C LEU A 206 -8.87 -12.03 -2.91
N TYR A 207 -7.72 -12.56 -2.50
CA TYR A 207 -7.62 -13.92 -2.01
C TYR A 207 -8.56 -14.15 -0.81
N GLN A 208 -8.50 -13.28 0.21
CA GLN A 208 -9.36 -13.39 1.39
C GLN A 208 -10.85 -13.23 1.04
N ALA A 209 -11.16 -12.35 0.11
CA ALA A 209 -12.52 -12.19 -0.38
C ALA A 209 -13.05 -13.46 -1.08
N LEU A 210 -12.21 -14.16 -1.84
CA LEU A 210 -12.55 -15.44 -2.46
C LEU A 210 -12.68 -16.58 -1.43
N VAL A 211 -11.83 -16.58 -0.38
CA VAL A 211 -11.98 -17.52 0.75
C VAL A 211 -13.31 -17.29 1.46
N GLN A 212 -13.65 -16.03 1.73
CA GLN A 212 -14.93 -15.68 2.38
C GLN A 212 -16.14 -16.15 1.54
N GLN A 213 -16.02 -16.15 0.20
CA GLN A 213 -17.04 -16.66 -0.69
C GLN A 213 -17.01 -18.19 -0.87
N GLY A 214 -16.10 -18.89 -0.22
CA GLY A 214 -15.92 -20.35 -0.37
C GLY A 214 -15.41 -20.77 -1.77
N LYS A 215 -14.89 -19.84 -2.57
CA LYS A 215 -14.39 -20.12 -3.92
C LYS A 215 -12.98 -20.69 -3.94
N ILE A 216 -12.21 -20.44 -2.89
CA ILE A 216 -10.87 -21.02 -2.68
C ILE A 216 -10.67 -21.39 -1.22
N GLU A 217 -9.84 -22.40 -0.99
CA GLU A 217 -9.51 -22.84 0.36
C GLU A 217 -8.62 -21.80 1.07
N PRO A 218 -8.80 -21.60 2.38
CA PRO A 218 -7.93 -20.72 3.16
C PRO A 218 -6.51 -21.28 3.20
N LEU A 219 -5.52 -20.39 3.28
CA LEU A 219 -4.13 -20.81 3.53
C LEU A 219 -4.04 -21.61 4.84
N ALA A 220 -3.22 -22.63 4.83
CA ALA A 220 -2.93 -23.42 6.03
C ALA A 220 -2.36 -22.53 7.14
N SER A 221 -2.70 -22.79 8.40
CA SER A 221 -2.35 -21.93 9.53
C SER A 221 -0.84 -21.78 9.78
N ASN A 222 -0.04 -22.71 9.29
CA ASN A 222 1.42 -22.66 9.35
C ASN A 222 2.08 -21.78 8.28
N VAL A 223 1.31 -21.20 7.35
CA VAL A 223 1.81 -20.27 6.35
C VAL A 223 1.93 -18.89 6.98
N ALA A 224 3.14 -18.33 7.01
CA ALA A 224 3.41 -17.02 7.66
C ALA A 224 2.51 -15.87 7.19
N ALA A 225 2.06 -15.89 5.93
CA ALA A 225 1.14 -14.90 5.39
C ALA A 225 -0.20 -14.80 6.16
N THR A 226 -0.62 -15.87 6.81
CA THR A 226 -1.87 -15.90 7.60
C THR A 226 -1.81 -15.04 8.86
N ASN A 227 -0.60 -14.75 9.35
CA ASN A 227 -0.39 -13.87 10.51
C ASN A 227 -0.82 -12.42 10.24
N TYR A 228 -0.97 -12.03 8.98
CA TYR A 228 -1.35 -10.67 8.57
C TYR A 228 -2.85 -10.52 8.26
N ILE A 229 -3.65 -11.59 8.41
CA ILE A 229 -5.11 -11.56 8.22
C ILE A 229 -5.75 -11.01 9.49
N VAL A 230 -6.42 -9.85 9.37
CA VAL A 230 -7.08 -9.20 10.49
C VAL A 230 -8.36 -9.97 10.86
N GLY A 231 -8.61 -10.15 12.15
CA GLY A 231 -9.80 -10.86 12.65
C GLY A 231 -9.67 -12.37 12.74
N ARG A 232 -8.67 -12.99 12.09
CA ARG A 232 -8.38 -14.41 12.27
C ARG A 232 -7.84 -14.62 13.68
N ASN A 233 -8.45 -15.53 14.45
CA ASN A 233 -8.07 -15.84 15.84
C ASN A 233 -6.64 -16.37 15.92
N ASN A 234 -5.66 -15.51 15.93
CA ASN A 234 -4.32 -15.78 16.39
C ASN A 234 -4.27 -15.47 17.88
N GLY A 235 -4.94 -16.29 18.73
CA GLY A 235 -4.70 -16.36 20.18
C GLY A 235 -4.71 -15.06 20.99
N VAL A 236 -5.28 -13.95 20.50
CA VAL A 236 -5.51 -12.76 21.31
C VAL A 236 -6.91 -12.89 21.90
N SER A 237 -6.99 -13.54 23.05
CA SER A 237 -8.16 -13.51 23.92
C SER A 237 -8.61 -12.07 24.12
N GLN A 238 -9.86 -11.81 23.78
CA GLN A 238 -10.60 -10.69 24.36
C GLN A 238 -10.60 -10.90 25.86
N THR A 239 -9.80 -10.15 26.60
CA THR A 239 -9.85 -10.12 28.05
C THR A 239 -11.08 -9.35 28.45
N THR A 240 -12.20 -10.06 28.57
CA THR A 240 -13.27 -9.66 29.51
C THR A 240 -12.64 -9.78 30.89
N SER A 241 -12.55 -8.66 31.57
CA SER A 241 -12.03 -8.57 32.93
C SER A 241 -12.85 -9.44 33.86
N THR A 242 -12.28 -10.56 34.29
CA THR A 242 -12.68 -11.21 35.55
C THR A 242 -11.40 -11.64 36.26
N THR A 243 -11.14 -10.97 37.34
CA THR A 243 -10.03 -11.18 38.26
C THR A 243 -10.06 -12.62 38.80
N THR A 244 -9.01 -13.41 38.56
CA THR A 244 -8.58 -14.42 39.51
C THR A 244 -7.09 -14.76 39.26
N SER A 245 -6.31 -14.54 40.26
CA SER A 245 -4.87 -14.78 40.35
C SER A 245 -4.57 -16.28 40.18
N ASN A 246 -3.61 -16.61 39.30
CA ASN A 246 -2.68 -17.74 39.59
C ASN A 246 -1.45 -17.60 38.70
N THR A 247 -0.32 -17.56 39.37
CA THR A 247 1.05 -17.52 38.87
C THR A 247 1.39 -18.80 38.13
N THR A 248 1.77 -18.71 36.86
CA THR A 248 2.64 -19.72 36.22
C THR A 248 3.50 -19.03 35.16
N THR A 249 4.79 -19.08 35.39
CA THR A 249 5.85 -18.54 34.55
C THR A 249 5.88 -19.24 33.21
N SER A 250 5.51 -18.54 32.14
CA SER A 250 5.77 -18.94 30.77
C SER A 250 6.47 -17.80 30.07
N THR A 251 7.72 -18.01 29.72
CA THR A 251 8.57 -17.11 28.94
C THR A 251 7.94 -16.88 27.56
N THR A 252 7.15 -15.84 27.45
CA THR A 252 6.66 -15.31 26.15
C THR A 252 7.64 -14.26 25.71
N SER A 253 8.39 -14.50 24.66
CA SER A 253 9.18 -13.46 23.98
C SER A 253 8.21 -12.45 23.35
N THR A 254 7.85 -11.47 24.15
CA THR A 254 7.24 -10.22 23.67
C THR A 254 8.32 -9.49 22.88
N THR A 255 8.18 -9.48 21.56
CA THR A 255 8.95 -8.57 20.70
C THR A 255 8.49 -7.16 21.02
N GLU A 256 9.20 -6.48 21.89
CA GLU A 256 9.03 -5.04 22.14
C GLU A 256 9.13 -4.30 20.81
N PRO A 257 8.36 -3.21 20.60
CA PRO A 257 8.52 -2.36 19.41
C PRO A 257 9.98 -1.91 19.29
N GLY A 258 10.60 -2.16 18.14
CA GLY A 258 11.98 -1.72 17.88
C GLY A 258 12.13 -0.21 18.05
N THR A 259 13.33 0.26 18.40
CA THR A 259 13.63 1.70 18.44
C THR A 259 13.64 2.28 17.02
N ILE A 260 13.47 3.59 16.87
CA ILE A 260 13.58 4.30 15.58
C ILE A 260 14.91 4.00 14.86
N GLY A 261 15.98 3.80 15.63
CA GLY A 261 17.28 3.41 15.10
C GLY A 261 17.47 1.91 14.90
N ASP A 262 16.46 1.10 15.17
CA ASP A 262 16.52 -0.34 14.92
C ASP A 262 16.44 -0.61 13.40
N ILE A 263 17.60 -0.96 12.84
CA ILE A 263 17.77 -1.19 11.41
C ILE A 263 16.90 -2.36 10.93
N TYR A 264 16.69 -3.37 11.77
CA TYR A 264 15.86 -4.51 11.41
C TYR A 264 14.38 -4.10 11.33
N ALA A 265 13.86 -3.38 12.32
CA ALA A 265 12.50 -2.89 12.30
C ALA A 265 12.23 -1.96 11.10
N LEU A 266 13.16 -1.06 10.78
CA LEU A 266 13.06 -0.19 9.61
C LEU A 266 13.09 -0.97 8.29
N SER A 267 13.96 -1.97 8.15
CA SER A 267 14.04 -2.75 6.91
C SER A 267 12.78 -3.59 6.63
N THR A 268 12.06 -4.01 7.67
CA THR A 268 10.78 -4.73 7.52
C THR A 268 9.61 -3.82 7.12
N LEU A 269 9.79 -2.50 7.17
CA LEU A 269 8.76 -1.48 6.92
C LEU A 269 8.91 -0.73 5.58
N ASN A 270 9.61 -1.27 4.60
CA ASN A 270 9.95 -0.62 3.32
C ASN A 270 10.88 0.61 3.47
N PHE A 271 11.78 0.55 4.44
CA PHE A 271 12.83 1.55 4.67
C PHE A 271 14.23 0.93 4.57
N THR A 272 14.42 -0.01 3.63
CA THR A 272 15.72 -0.71 3.44
C THR A 272 16.83 0.26 3.08
N THR A 273 16.55 1.21 2.21
CA THR A 273 17.51 2.26 1.81
C THR A 273 17.79 3.19 2.98
N LEU A 274 16.77 3.61 3.73
CA LEU A 274 16.94 4.43 4.94
C LEU A 274 17.77 3.71 6.00
N SER A 275 17.50 2.42 6.23
CA SER A 275 18.25 1.57 7.16
C SER A 275 19.72 1.52 6.78
N SER A 276 20.02 1.31 5.49
CA SER A 276 21.40 1.33 4.97
C SER A 276 22.04 2.71 5.09
N ALA A 277 21.30 3.77 4.82
CA ALA A 277 21.76 5.15 4.95
C ALA A 277 22.10 5.51 6.42
N LEU A 278 21.24 5.13 7.38
CA LEU A 278 21.48 5.33 8.80
C LEU A 278 22.74 4.60 9.29
N LYS A 279 22.96 3.38 8.81
CA LYS A 279 24.17 2.60 9.11
C LYS A 279 25.42 3.28 8.55
N THR A 280 25.38 3.69 7.27
CA THR A 280 26.49 4.39 6.61
C THR A 280 26.81 5.72 7.29
N ALA A 281 25.78 6.49 7.68
CA ALA A 281 25.93 7.75 8.39
C ALA A 281 26.40 7.59 9.85
N GLY A 282 26.30 6.39 10.43
CA GLY A 282 26.60 6.12 11.83
C GLY A 282 25.57 6.72 12.79
N LEU A 283 24.33 6.92 12.35
CA LEU A 283 23.23 7.49 13.13
C LEU A 283 22.32 6.44 13.78
N ALA A 284 22.48 5.18 13.43
CA ALA A 284 21.64 4.09 13.95
C ALA A 284 21.66 4.05 15.50
N ASP A 285 22.83 4.15 16.11
CA ASP A 285 22.97 4.13 17.58
C ASP A 285 22.49 5.44 18.23
N THR A 286 22.61 6.57 17.55
CA THR A 286 22.07 7.85 18.03
C THR A 286 20.55 7.80 18.13
N LEU A 287 19.88 7.21 17.13
CA LEU A 287 18.43 7.09 17.11
C LEU A 287 17.90 5.94 17.98
N LYS A 288 18.76 5.03 18.46
CA LYS A 288 18.44 4.07 19.53
C LYS A 288 18.42 4.68 20.92
N SER A 289 19.00 5.86 21.10
CA SER A 289 19.02 6.53 22.37
C SER A 289 17.62 6.92 22.84
N LYS A 290 17.49 7.26 24.14
CA LYS A 290 16.19 7.65 24.72
C LYS A 290 15.64 8.87 23.97
N GLY A 291 14.54 8.66 23.21
CA GLY A 291 13.72 9.69 22.60
C GLY A 291 12.98 10.56 23.65
N PRO A 292 11.80 11.05 23.33
CA PRO A 292 11.05 10.70 22.13
C PRO A 292 11.49 11.44 20.85
N TYR A 293 11.29 10.78 19.71
CA TYR A 293 11.58 11.35 18.40
C TYR A 293 10.36 11.27 17.48
N THR A 294 10.29 12.21 16.55
CA THR A 294 9.45 12.10 15.35
C THR A 294 10.36 12.01 14.13
N VAL A 295 10.21 10.96 13.34
CA VAL A 295 11.01 10.75 12.13
C VAL A 295 10.12 10.82 10.90
N PHE A 296 10.40 11.75 10.00
CA PHE A 296 9.83 11.78 8.66
C PHE A 296 10.68 10.88 7.77
N ALA A 297 10.28 9.62 7.63
CA ALA A 297 11.09 8.56 7.01
C ALA A 297 10.81 8.45 5.50
N PRO A 298 11.78 8.73 4.62
CA PRO A 298 11.64 8.49 3.20
C PRO A 298 11.52 7.00 2.92
N THR A 299 10.51 6.60 2.12
CA THR A 299 10.37 5.22 1.66
C THR A 299 11.45 4.84 0.64
N ASP A 300 11.55 3.56 0.32
CA ASP A 300 12.50 3.11 -0.72
C ASP A 300 12.19 3.74 -2.08
N GLU A 301 10.89 3.98 -2.38
CA GLU A 301 10.47 4.72 -3.57
C GLU A 301 10.91 6.20 -3.53
N ALA A 302 10.87 6.85 -2.37
CA ALA A 302 11.35 8.22 -2.20
C ALA A 302 12.85 8.34 -2.51
N PHE A 303 13.64 7.36 -2.09
CA PHE A 303 15.05 7.29 -2.47
C PHE A 303 15.26 6.96 -3.95
N ALA A 304 14.42 6.10 -4.53
CA ALA A 304 14.48 5.74 -5.93
C ALA A 304 14.10 6.89 -6.87
N ALA A 305 13.37 7.90 -6.37
CA ALA A 305 13.06 9.13 -7.10
C ALA A 305 14.27 10.07 -7.25
N LEU A 306 15.30 9.91 -6.41
CA LEU A 306 16.55 10.64 -6.60
C LEU A 306 17.30 10.16 -7.87
N PRO A 307 18.07 11.03 -8.54
CA PRO A 307 18.96 10.59 -9.59
C PRO A 307 19.88 9.46 -9.09
N LYS A 308 20.00 8.38 -9.85
CA LYS A 308 20.76 7.18 -9.43
C LYS A 308 22.20 7.49 -9.02
N GLU A 309 22.86 8.39 -9.74
CA GLU A 309 24.21 8.85 -9.46
C GLU A 309 24.28 9.56 -8.10
N THR A 310 23.30 10.42 -7.80
CA THR A 310 23.20 11.14 -6.52
C THR A 310 23.01 10.17 -5.35
N LEU A 311 22.09 9.21 -5.48
CA LEU A 311 21.86 8.21 -4.45
C LEU A 311 23.11 7.36 -4.19
N ASN A 312 23.75 6.89 -5.27
CA ASN A 312 24.98 6.10 -5.18
C ASN A 312 26.13 6.88 -4.51
N GLN A 313 26.26 8.16 -4.81
CA GLN A 313 27.26 9.03 -4.20
C GLN A 313 26.95 9.30 -2.71
N LEU A 314 25.70 9.59 -2.37
CA LEU A 314 25.28 9.82 -0.98
C LEU A 314 25.56 8.63 -0.05
N LEU A 315 25.41 7.41 -0.56
CA LEU A 315 25.65 6.18 0.21
C LEU A 315 27.14 5.81 0.34
N GLN A 316 28.04 6.54 -0.31
CA GLN A 316 29.48 6.29 -0.18
C GLN A 316 30.03 6.82 1.15
N PRO A 317 31.01 6.12 1.77
CA PRO A 317 31.59 6.54 3.04
C PRO A 317 32.18 7.96 3.05
N LYS A 318 32.70 8.43 1.91
CA LYS A 318 33.27 9.77 1.77
C LYS A 318 32.25 10.89 1.87
N ASN A 319 30.97 10.61 1.57
CA ASN A 319 29.86 11.55 1.69
C ASN A 319 29.06 11.39 3.02
N ARG A 320 29.63 10.65 3.99
CA ARG A 320 28.99 10.32 5.26
C ARG A 320 28.46 11.54 6.02
N GLU A 321 29.19 12.64 6.07
CA GLU A 321 28.75 13.84 6.78
C GLU A 321 27.54 14.51 6.10
N THR A 322 27.57 14.58 4.78
CA THR A 322 26.45 15.10 3.97
C THR A 322 25.21 14.23 4.19
N LEU A 323 25.35 12.91 4.12
CA LEU A 323 24.28 11.97 4.39
C LEU A 323 23.75 12.14 5.84
N ALA A 324 24.62 12.27 6.82
CA ALA A 324 24.23 12.48 8.22
C ALA A 324 23.44 13.79 8.42
N ARG A 325 23.79 14.87 7.71
CA ARG A 325 23.03 16.14 7.75
C ARG A 325 21.64 15.96 7.14
N ILE A 326 21.52 15.28 6.00
CA ILE A 326 20.23 14.97 5.39
C ILE A 326 19.38 14.15 6.36
N LEU A 327 19.92 13.09 6.93
CA LEU A 327 19.16 12.21 7.83
C LEU A 327 18.73 12.93 9.13
N ARG A 328 19.57 13.80 9.70
CA ARG A 328 19.18 14.63 10.85
C ARG A 328 18.09 15.64 10.52
N TYR A 329 17.98 16.06 9.26
CA TYR A 329 16.92 16.96 8.79
C TYR A 329 15.55 16.28 8.74
N HIS A 330 15.52 14.95 8.77
CA HIS A 330 14.29 14.15 8.84
C HIS A 330 13.82 13.87 10.26
N VAL A 331 14.57 14.30 11.30
CA VAL A 331 14.29 13.95 12.68
C VAL A 331 13.97 15.19 13.51
N VAL A 332 12.88 15.14 14.24
CA VAL A 332 12.42 16.16 15.20
C VAL A 332 12.43 15.57 16.60
N LEU A 333 12.79 16.37 17.61
CA LEU A 333 12.66 16.01 19.02
C LEU A 333 11.19 16.07 19.44
N GLY A 334 10.77 15.10 20.23
CA GLY A 334 9.38 14.94 20.67
C GLY A 334 8.64 13.88 19.84
N GLU A 335 7.68 13.22 20.46
CA GLU A 335 6.75 12.33 19.78
C GLU A 335 5.54 13.16 19.37
N LEU A 336 5.41 13.40 18.07
CA LEU A 336 4.33 14.17 17.47
C LEU A 336 3.54 13.22 16.54
N THR A 337 2.44 12.73 17.02
CA THR A 337 1.49 11.99 16.18
C THR A 337 0.89 12.91 15.11
N SER A 338 0.30 12.36 14.07
CA SER A 338 -0.36 13.13 13.02
C SER A 338 -1.43 14.11 13.54
N ASN A 339 -2.06 13.79 14.69
CA ASN A 339 -3.04 14.66 15.34
C ASN A 339 -2.40 15.81 16.13
N GLU A 340 -1.15 15.67 16.50
CA GLU A 340 -0.38 16.66 17.25
C GLU A 340 0.47 17.55 16.33
N LEU A 341 0.71 17.11 15.10
CA LEU A 341 1.32 17.95 14.08
C LEU A 341 0.43 19.16 13.77
N LYS A 342 1.04 20.34 13.83
CA LYS A 342 0.36 21.61 13.51
C LYS A 342 1.03 22.24 12.31
N ARG A 343 0.25 23.02 11.55
CA ARG A 343 0.82 23.86 10.49
C ARG A 343 1.88 24.80 11.03
N GLY A 344 2.99 24.91 10.32
CA GLY A 344 4.10 25.77 10.68
C GLY A 344 5.42 25.04 10.70
N GLU A 345 6.42 25.67 11.28
CA GLU A 345 7.78 25.17 11.30
C GLU A 345 8.04 24.25 12.49
N LEU A 346 8.73 23.14 12.26
CA LEU A 346 9.26 22.24 13.27
C LEU A 346 10.78 22.18 13.17
N LYS A 347 11.48 22.46 14.26
CA LYS A 347 12.94 22.39 14.33
C LYS A 347 13.42 20.94 14.31
N THR A 348 14.32 20.62 13.38
CA THR A 348 14.90 19.28 13.22
C THR A 348 16.22 19.15 13.99
N LEU A 349 16.76 17.91 14.07
CA LEU A 349 18.10 17.64 14.62
C LEU A 349 19.24 18.24 13.76
N ALA A 350 18.95 18.66 12.52
CA ALA A 350 19.90 19.43 11.71
C ALA A 350 19.88 20.94 12.01
N GLU A 351 19.14 21.36 13.06
CA GLU A 351 18.95 22.76 13.49
C GLU A 351 18.28 23.65 12.43
N ARG A 352 17.72 23.06 11.39
CA ARG A 352 16.95 23.71 10.34
C ARG A 352 15.49 23.29 10.45
N PRO A 353 14.53 24.22 10.26
CA PRO A 353 13.11 23.87 10.34
C PRO A 353 12.66 23.13 9.07
N VAL A 354 11.69 22.24 9.26
CA VAL A 354 10.79 21.74 8.20
C VAL A 354 9.44 22.42 8.36
N ASN A 355 8.74 22.65 7.24
CA ASN A 355 7.43 23.28 7.23
C ASN A 355 6.34 22.21 7.12
N ILE A 356 5.46 22.18 8.09
CA ILE A 356 4.30 21.26 8.12
C ILE A 356 3.09 21.96 7.49
N GLN A 357 2.52 21.35 6.49
CA GLN A 357 1.27 21.75 5.86
C GLN A 357 0.21 20.66 6.06
N ILE A 358 -1.01 21.07 6.33
CA ILE A 358 -2.14 20.16 6.50
C ILE A 358 -3.27 20.64 5.60
N ASN A 359 -3.70 19.83 4.67
CA ASN A 359 -4.84 20.14 3.83
C ASN A 359 -6.14 20.05 4.65
N PRO A 360 -6.92 21.14 4.79
CA PRO A 360 -8.09 21.13 5.67
C PRO A 360 -9.23 20.25 5.15
N SER A 361 -9.26 19.97 3.85
CA SER A 361 -10.33 19.17 3.23
C SER A 361 -10.04 17.67 3.24
N THR A 362 -8.76 17.29 3.17
CA THR A 362 -8.33 15.89 3.06
C THR A 362 -7.57 15.38 4.27
N ASN A 363 -7.20 16.28 5.21
CA ASN A 363 -6.27 16.02 6.33
C ASN A 363 -4.91 15.46 5.88
N GLN A 364 -4.55 15.62 4.62
CA GLN A 364 -3.25 15.21 4.13
C GLN A 364 -2.17 16.11 4.70
N ILE A 365 -1.13 15.48 5.24
CA ILE A 365 0.02 16.16 5.82
C ILE A 365 1.13 16.18 4.78
N ALA A 366 1.73 17.36 4.61
CA ALA A 366 2.97 17.52 3.86
C ALA A 366 4.06 18.12 4.75
N VAL A 367 5.30 17.75 4.50
CA VAL A 367 6.50 18.20 5.18
C VAL A 367 7.42 18.79 4.12
N ASN A 368 7.53 20.11 4.06
CA ASN A 368 8.02 20.86 2.89
C ASN A 368 7.22 20.44 1.63
N ASP A 369 7.89 19.85 0.63
CA ASP A 369 7.26 19.37 -0.61
C ASP A 369 6.86 17.90 -0.53
N ALA A 370 7.35 17.14 0.46
CA ALA A 370 7.07 15.74 0.64
C ALA A 370 5.69 15.49 1.27
N SER A 371 4.93 14.56 0.73
CA SER A 371 3.67 14.12 1.31
C SER A 371 3.87 12.98 2.29
N VAL A 372 3.19 13.04 3.43
CA VAL A 372 3.13 11.90 4.37
C VAL A 372 2.22 10.83 3.77
N THR A 373 2.81 9.67 3.47
CA THR A 373 2.12 8.51 2.88
C THR A 373 1.59 7.55 3.91
N GLN A 374 2.29 7.44 5.06
CA GLN A 374 1.88 6.61 6.18
C GLN A 374 2.25 7.31 7.50
N PRO A 375 1.29 7.88 8.22
CA PRO A 375 1.52 8.49 9.51
C PRO A 375 1.54 7.46 10.65
N ASN A 376 2.10 7.85 11.80
CA ASN A 376 1.96 7.16 13.09
C ASN A 376 2.47 5.71 13.13
N ILE A 377 3.59 5.42 12.46
CA ILE A 377 4.30 4.15 12.65
C ILE A 377 4.99 4.23 14.02
N GLN A 378 4.54 3.41 14.97
CA GLN A 378 5.05 3.43 16.34
C GLN A 378 6.42 2.79 16.43
N ALA A 379 7.29 3.40 17.24
CA ALA A 379 8.55 2.83 17.68
C ALA A 379 8.66 2.96 19.21
N SER A 380 9.53 2.20 19.85
CA SER A 380 9.67 2.20 21.31
C SER A 380 10.18 3.54 21.87
N ASN A 381 10.73 4.39 21.04
CA ASN A 381 11.29 5.70 21.42
C ASN A 381 10.79 6.86 20.56
N GLY A 382 9.57 6.74 19.97
CA GLY A 382 8.94 7.82 19.23
C GLY A 382 8.03 7.33 18.10
N VAL A 383 7.77 8.19 17.13
CA VAL A 383 6.86 7.95 16.02
C VAL A 383 7.55 8.22 14.68
N ILE A 384 7.18 7.42 13.67
CA ILE A 384 7.67 7.55 12.30
C ILE A 384 6.49 7.94 11.39
N HIS A 385 6.72 8.91 10.52
CA HIS A 385 5.82 9.26 9.42
C HIS A 385 6.53 8.97 8.10
N ALA A 386 6.04 8.00 7.33
CA ALA A 386 6.58 7.70 6.00
C ALA A 386 6.28 8.86 5.04
N ILE A 387 7.27 9.25 4.25
CA ILE A 387 7.15 10.32 3.24
C ILE A 387 7.61 9.81 1.87
N ASN A 388 7.03 10.41 0.82
CA ASN A 388 7.27 10.01 -0.58
C ASN A 388 8.49 10.69 -1.23
N GLU A 389 9.18 11.59 -0.52
CA GLU A 389 10.36 12.30 -1.02
C GLU A 389 11.40 12.45 0.08
N VAL A 390 12.69 12.51 -0.32
CA VAL A 390 13.80 12.77 0.60
C VAL A 390 13.88 14.27 0.88
N LEU A 391 13.80 14.67 2.15
CA LEU A 391 13.93 16.08 2.55
C LEU A 391 15.39 16.52 2.42
N ILE A 392 15.64 17.48 1.58
CA ILE A 392 16.98 18.07 1.41
C ILE A 392 17.05 19.38 2.19
N PRO A 393 18.02 19.52 3.12
CA PRO A 393 18.20 20.76 3.84
C PRO A 393 18.43 21.95 2.89
N PRO A 394 17.84 23.13 3.13
CA PRO A 394 18.14 24.32 2.35
C PRO A 394 19.66 24.62 2.41
N ASN A 395 20.25 25.04 1.31
CA ASN A 395 21.69 25.29 1.12
C ASN A 395 22.58 24.03 1.06
N LEU A 396 22.02 22.84 0.91
CA LEU A 396 22.78 21.65 0.55
C LEU A 396 22.74 21.43 -0.96
N ASN A 397 23.91 21.55 -1.59
CA ASN A 397 24.03 21.30 -3.03
C ASN A 397 24.48 19.87 -3.28
N LEU A 398 23.57 19.03 -3.75
CA LEU A 398 23.88 17.62 -4.05
C LEU A 398 24.83 17.43 -5.25
N ASN A 399 25.03 18.47 -6.07
CA ASN A 399 25.99 18.43 -7.17
C ASN A 399 27.46 18.55 -6.70
N GLN A 400 27.68 18.84 -5.41
CA GLN A 400 29.00 18.94 -4.78
C GLN A 400 29.40 17.67 -4.03
N LEU A 401 28.67 16.57 -4.20
CA LEU A 401 29.06 15.28 -3.64
C LEU A 401 30.39 14.83 -4.24
N GLU A 402 31.25 14.31 -3.39
CA GLU A 402 32.53 13.74 -3.82
C GLU A 402 32.28 12.53 -4.72
N LYS A 403 32.92 12.54 -5.90
CA LYS A 403 32.81 11.50 -6.91
C LYS A 403 33.67 10.28 -6.61
#